data_6996b74ca4f9e13cd46d8f104efd0a9a
#
_entry.id   6996b74ca4f9e13cd46d8f104efd0a9a
#
_cell.length_a   1.000
_cell.length_b   1.000
_cell.length_c   1.000
_cell.angle_alpha   90.00
_cell.angle_beta   90.00
_cell.angle_gamma   90.00
#
_symmetry.space_group_name_H-M   'P 1'
#
loop_
_entity.id
_entity.type
_entity.pdbx_description
1 polymer ?
#
loop_
_entity_poly.entity_id
_entity_poly.type
_entity_poly.pdbx_seq_one_letter_code
_entity_poly.pdbx_strand_id
1 'polypeptide(L)'
;MFALVDCNNFYCSCERVFNPALRTSPVVVLSNNDGCIIARSNEAKAMGIAMGTPFYQVKDMLERNKVAVFSSNYTLYGDMSRRVMMLLSEFAPDVSQYSIDEAFVDFLVLAAAICCANME
;
A
#
# COMPACT_ATOMS: atom_id res chain seq x y z
N MET A 1 -19.86 6.45 -16.32
CA MET A 1 -19.81 6.06 -14.89
C MET A 1 -18.36 6.11 -14.43
N PHE A 2 -18.11 6.77 -13.31
CA PHE A 2 -16.76 6.89 -12.76
C PHE A 2 -16.65 6.06 -11.50
N ALA A 3 -15.47 5.47 -11.31
CA ALA A 3 -15.12 4.80 -10.06
C ALA A 3 -13.76 5.30 -9.60
N LEU A 4 -13.60 5.44 -8.29
CA LEU A 4 -12.30 5.69 -7.69
C LEU A 4 -11.73 4.35 -7.26
N VAL A 5 -10.60 3.98 -7.82
CA VAL A 5 -9.89 2.75 -7.48
C VAL A 5 -8.72 3.11 -6.59
N ASP A 6 -8.67 2.51 -5.41
CA ASP A 6 -7.63 2.77 -4.41
C ASP A 6 -7.00 1.44 -3.99
N CYS A 7 -5.69 1.34 -4.10
CA CYS A 7 -4.97 0.13 -3.70
C CYS A 7 -4.82 0.11 -2.18
N ASN A 8 -5.36 -0.92 -1.56
CA ASN A 8 -5.38 -1.04 -0.11
C ASN A 8 -3.98 -1.19 0.47
N ASN A 9 -3.62 -0.32 1.42
CA ASN A 9 -2.31 -0.36 2.10
C ASN A 9 -1.16 -0.46 1.11
N PHE A 10 -1.13 0.41 0.12
CA PHE A 10 -0.32 0.25 -1.08
C PHE A 10 1.16 -0.02 -0.79
N TYR A 11 1.79 0.78 0.06
CA TYR A 11 3.22 0.61 0.34
C TYR A 11 3.52 -0.73 1.01
N CYS A 12 2.71 -1.12 1.97
CA CYS A 12 2.85 -2.42 2.63
C CYS A 12 2.63 -3.57 1.66
N SER A 13 1.64 -3.43 0.77
CA SER A 13 1.34 -4.43 -0.23
C SER A 13 2.49 -4.59 -1.23
N CYS A 14 3.15 -3.50 -1.62
CA CYS A 14 4.32 -3.57 -2.49
C CYS A 14 5.45 -4.37 -1.85
N GLU A 15 5.70 -4.17 -0.57
CA GLU A 15 6.74 -4.93 0.14
C GLU A 15 6.37 -6.41 0.24
N ARG A 16 5.09 -6.72 0.44
CA ARG A 16 4.60 -8.11 0.53
C ARG A 16 4.71 -8.86 -0.79
N VAL A 17 4.63 -8.19 -1.92
CA VAL A 17 4.75 -8.84 -3.23
C VAL A 17 6.07 -9.56 -3.37
N PHE A 18 7.15 -8.97 -2.85
CA PHE A 18 8.49 -9.53 -2.95
C PHE A 18 8.90 -10.37 -1.74
N ASN A 19 8.03 -10.45 -0.73
CA ASN A 19 8.29 -11.25 0.46
C ASN A 19 7.01 -11.91 0.94
N PRO A 20 6.65 -13.08 0.36
CA PRO A 20 5.41 -13.78 0.71
C PRO A 20 5.29 -14.16 2.19
N ALA A 21 6.39 -14.27 2.90
CA ALA A 21 6.38 -14.57 4.33
C ALA A 21 5.68 -13.47 5.15
N LEU A 22 5.54 -12.27 4.59
CA LEU A 22 4.89 -11.13 5.25
C LEU A 22 3.38 -11.07 5.03
N ARG A 23 2.80 -12.02 4.30
CA ARG A 23 1.38 -11.96 3.92
C ARG A 23 0.42 -11.82 5.08
N THR A 24 0.72 -12.49 6.18
CA THR A 24 -0.13 -12.50 7.38
C THR A 24 0.51 -11.78 8.54
N SER A 25 1.71 -11.25 8.36
CA SER A 25 2.45 -10.55 9.42
C SER A 25 2.12 -9.06 9.39
N PRO A 26 2.13 -8.38 10.55
CA PRO A 26 2.00 -6.93 10.57
C PRO A 26 3.20 -6.28 9.89
N VAL A 27 2.94 -5.29 9.06
CA VAL A 27 3.95 -4.56 8.29
C VAL A 27 3.68 -3.06 8.43
N VAL A 28 4.73 -2.28 8.63
CA VAL A 28 4.67 -0.82 8.59
C VAL A 28 5.76 -0.29 7.69
N VAL A 29 5.49 0.84 7.05
CA VAL A 29 6.46 1.55 6.23
C VAL A 29 6.67 2.94 6.81
N LEU A 30 7.92 3.33 6.96
CA LEU A 30 8.31 4.61 7.53
C LEU A 30 8.40 5.68 6.46
N SER A 31 8.34 6.95 6.88
CA SER A 31 8.54 8.08 5.99
C SER A 31 9.97 8.10 5.44
N ASN A 32 10.21 8.97 4.47
CA ASN A 32 11.51 9.04 3.76
C ASN A 32 12.70 9.25 4.70
N ASN A 33 12.50 9.91 5.83
CA ASN A 33 13.56 10.14 6.83
C ASN A 33 13.49 9.15 8.00
N ASP A 34 12.68 8.09 7.87
CA ASP A 34 12.44 7.09 8.92
C ASP A 34 11.89 7.68 10.22
N GLY A 35 11.27 8.83 10.14
CA GLY A 35 10.79 9.55 11.33
C GLY A 35 9.44 9.11 11.83
N CYS A 36 8.51 8.76 10.94
CA CYS A 36 7.16 8.38 11.34
C CYS A 36 6.57 7.32 10.42
N ILE A 37 5.53 6.66 10.91
CA ILE A 37 4.83 5.60 10.16
C ILE A 37 3.87 6.24 9.17
N ILE A 38 4.03 5.93 7.88
CA ILE A 38 3.16 6.46 6.82
C ILE A 38 2.27 5.40 6.20
N ALA A 39 2.55 4.12 6.40
CA ALA A 39 1.70 3.04 5.91
C ALA A 39 1.69 1.88 6.90
N ARG A 40 0.56 1.21 6.98
CA ARG A 40 0.34 0.11 7.90
C ARG A 40 -0.50 -0.96 7.22
N SER A 41 -0.14 -2.22 7.40
CA SER A 41 -0.99 -3.32 6.99
C SER A 41 -2.25 -3.39 7.87
N ASN A 42 -3.24 -4.17 7.45
CA ASN A 42 -4.45 -4.35 8.26
C ASN A 42 -4.13 -4.95 9.63
N GLU A 43 -3.20 -5.88 9.68
CA GLU A 43 -2.74 -6.49 10.93
C GLU A 43 -2.11 -5.44 11.86
N ALA A 44 -1.31 -4.53 11.29
CA ALA A 44 -0.70 -3.46 12.07
C ALA A 44 -1.75 -2.45 12.56
N LYS A 45 -2.76 -2.15 11.74
CA LYS A 45 -3.88 -1.29 12.15
C LYS A 45 -4.65 -1.92 13.32
N ALA A 46 -4.86 -3.23 13.29
CA ALA A 46 -5.56 -3.94 14.34
C ALA A 46 -4.80 -3.90 15.67
N MET A 47 -3.48 -3.70 15.63
CA MET A 47 -2.66 -3.53 16.84
C MET A 47 -2.73 -2.14 17.44
N GLY A 48 -3.48 -1.22 16.81
CA GLY A 48 -3.63 0.15 17.30
C GLY A 48 -2.55 1.12 16.85
N ILE A 49 -1.76 0.76 15.84
CA ILE A 49 -0.73 1.64 15.29
C ILE A 49 -1.38 2.71 14.45
N ALA A 50 -1.21 3.99 14.81
CA ALA A 50 -1.82 5.11 14.11
C ALA A 50 -0.88 5.67 13.04
N MET A 51 -1.48 6.19 11.95
CA MET A 51 -0.72 6.88 10.92
C MET A 51 -0.05 8.14 11.50
N GLY A 52 1.18 8.39 11.08
CA GLY A 52 1.93 9.56 11.54
C GLY A 52 2.58 9.37 12.90
N THR A 53 2.46 8.21 13.52
CA THR A 53 3.10 7.95 14.81
C THR A 53 4.61 8.04 14.66
N PRO A 54 5.31 8.83 15.51
CA PRO A 54 6.76 8.87 15.47
C PRO A 54 7.35 7.50 15.77
N PHE A 55 8.30 7.08 14.94
CA PHE A 55 8.89 5.75 15.05
C PHE A 55 9.54 5.50 16.41
N TYR A 56 10.24 6.50 16.95
CA TYR A 56 10.94 6.35 18.23
C TYR A 56 10.00 5.99 19.39
N GLN A 57 8.72 6.41 19.29
CA GLN A 57 7.75 6.14 20.35
C GLN A 57 7.26 4.71 20.36
N VAL A 58 7.29 4.02 19.24
CA VAL A 58 6.71 2.68 19.08
C VAL A 58 7.74 1.62 18.73
N LYS A 59 9.00 1.99 18.60
CA LYS A 59 10.06 1.09 18.17
C LYS A 59 10.11 -0.20 19.02
N ASP A 60 10.09 -0.06 20.33
CA ASP A 60 10.16 -1.22 21.22
C ASP A 60 8.93 -2.12 21.09
N MET A 61 7.75 -1.51 20.95
CA MET A 61 6.50 -2.26 20.77
C MET A 61 6.53 -3.02 19.44
N LEU A 62 7.02 -2.39 18.37
CA LEU A 62 7.14 -3.03 17.07
C LEU A 62 8.09 -4.23 17.12
N GLU A 63 9.23 -4.07 17.78
CA GLU A 63 10.20 -5.16 17.95
C GLU A 63 9.61 -6.32 18.75
N ARG A 64 8.92 -6.03 19.86
CA ARG A 64 8.32 -7.06 20.72
C ARG A 64 7.24 -7.86 20.00
N ASN A 65 6.50 -7.22 19.12
CA ASN A 65 5.40 -7.85 18.38
C ASN A 65 5.83 -8.38 17.01
N LYS A 66 7.13 -8.33 16.71
CA LYS A 66 7.71 -8.82 15.45
C LYS A 66 7.06 -8.19 14.22
N VAL A 67 6.79 -6.89 14.29
CA VAL A 67 6.27 -6.13 13.17
C VAL A 67 7.41 -5.89 12.18
N ALA A 68 7.19 -6.19 10.91
CA ALA A 68 8.16 -5.90 9.86
C ALA A 68 8.15 -4.40 9.59
N VAL A 69 9.33 -3.77 9.63
CA VAL A 69 9.48 -2.33 9.47
C VAL A 69 10.34 -2.08 8.24
N PHE A 70 9.85 -1.26 7.32
CA PHE A 70 10.55 -0.91 6.10
C PHE A 70 10.68 0.60 5.97
N SER A 71 11.84 1.04 5.46
CA SER A 71 11.99 2.42 4.99
C SER A 71 11.26 2.59 3.65
N SER A 72 10.86 3.80 3.33
CA SER A 72 10.18 4.08 2.06
C SER A 72 11.08 3.75 0.87
N ASN A 73 10.58 2.94 -0.03
CA ASN A 73 11.24 2.62 -1.29
C ASN A 73 10.41 3.19 -2.44
N TYR A 74 10.55 4.49 -2.68
CA TYR A 74 9.73 5.17 -3.67
C TYR A 74 9.98 4.69 -5.10
N THR A 75 11.17 4.17 -5.39
CA THR A 75 11.46 3.56 -6.70
C THR A 75 10.58 2.33 -6.92
N LEU A 76 10.50 1.45 -5.93
CA LEU A 76 9.63 0.28 -5.97
C LEU A 76 8.16 0.69 -6.06
N TYR A 77 7.74 1.61 -5.21
CA TYR A 77 6.33 2.02 -5.14
C TYR A 77 5.90 2.70 -6.43
N GLY A 78 6.77 3.52 -7.01
CA GLY A 78 6.51 4.15 -8.30
C GLY A 78 6.38 3.14 -9.43
N ASP A 79 7.23 2.13 -9.47
CA ASP A 79 7.16 1.07 -10.47
C ASP A 79 5.88 0.25 -10.33
N MET A 80 5.52 -0.13 -9.11
CA MET A 80 4.29 -0.89 -8.86
C MET A 80 3.05 -0.06 -9.19
N SER A 81 3.07 1.24 -8.88
CA SER A 81 1.99 2.16 -9.25
C SER A 81 1.79 2.19 -10.75
N ARG A 82 2.87 2.31 -11.50
CA ARG A 82 2.82 2.31 -12.97
C ARG A 82 2.20 1.01 -13.49
N ARG A 83 2.57 -0.13 -12.94
CA ARG A 83 2.02 -1.42 -13.34
C ARG A 83 0.52 -1.51 -13.08
N VAL A 84 0.07 -1.01 -11.91
CA VAL A 84 -1.36 -0.98 -11.59
C VAL A 84 -2.12 -0.10 -12.58
N MET A 85 -1.58 1.09 -12.88
CA MET A 85 -2.23 2.00 -13.83
C MET A 85 -2.30 1.39 -15.24
N MET A 86 -1.28 0.66 -15.65
CA MET A 86 -1.29 -0.05 -16.92
C MET A 86 -2.35 -1.14 -16.97
N LEU A 87 -2.51 -1.90 -15.89
CA LEU A 87 -3.55 -2.92 -15.79
C LEU A 87 -4.95 -2.29 -15.86
N LEU A 88 -5.17 -1.20 -15.16
CA LEU A 88 -6.45 -0.50 -15.22
C LEU A 88 -6.75 -0.01 -16.63
N SER A 89 -5.74 0.43 -17.37
CA SER A 89 -5.90 0.88 -18.75
C SER A 89 -6.34 -0.23 -19.69
N GLU A 90 -6.04 -1.47 -19.37
CA GLU A 90 -6.49 -2.63 -20.16
C GLU A 90 -7.98 -2.90 -19.99
N PHE A 91 -8.56 -2.53 -18.86
CA PHE A 91 -9.96 -2.82 -18.53
C PHE A 91 -10.88 -1.62 -18.70
N ALA A 92 -10.33 -0.43 -18.87
CA ALA A 92 -11.12 0.79 -18.98
C ALA A 92 -10.57 1.69 -20.07
N PRO A 93 -11.44 2.34 -20.87
CA PRO A 93 -11.00 3.23 -21.94
C PRO A 93 -10.35 4.50 -21.42
N ASP A 94 -10.64 4.89 -20.19
CA ASP A 94 -10.22 6.19 -19.66
C ASP A 94 -9.81 6.03 -18.19
N VAL A 95 -8.52 6.25 -17.92
CA VAL A 95 -7.96 6.15 -16.59
C VAL A 95 -7.21 7.43 -16.28
N SER A 96 -7.58 8.10 -15.20
CA SER A 96 -6.90 9.31 -14.73
C SER A 96 -6.26 8.99 -13.38
N GLN A 97 -4.93 9.00 -13.33
CA GLN A 97 -4.21 8.77 -12.09
C GLN A 97 -4.37 9.97 -11.16
N TYR A 98 -4.89 9.73 -9.96
CA TYR A 98 -5.09 10.76 -8.97
C TYR A 98 -3.90 10.85 -8.00
N SER A 99 -3.36 9.69 -7.59
CA SER A 99 -2.18 9.63 -6.74
C SER A 99 -1.42 8.34 -7.05
N ILE A 100 -0.39 8.03 -6.29
CA ILE A 100 0.43 6.84 -6.52
C ILE A 100 -0.38 5.53 -6.42
N ASP A 101 -1.42 5.52 -5.60
CA ASP A 101 -2.24 4.33 -5.34
C ASP A 101 -3.71 4.52 -5.68
N GLU A 102 -4.08 5.64 -6.29
CA GLU A 102 -5.47 5.95 -6.60
C GLU A 102 -5.64 6.36 -8.06
N ALA A 103 -6.74 5.96 -8.67
CA ALA A 103 -7.08 6.34 -10.03
C ALA A 103 -8.59 6.48 -10.20
N PHE A 104 -9.00 7.48 -10.98
CA PHE A 104 -10.37 7.57 -11.46
C PHE A 104 -10.49 6.78 -12.75
N VAL A 105 -11.52 5.95 -12.82
CA VAL A 105 -11.75 5.05 -13.95
C VAL A 105 -13.17 5.26 -14.45
N ASP A 106 -13.28 5.55 -15.74
CA ASP A 106 -14.60 5.67 -16.38
C ASP A 106 -14.91 4.35 -17.08
N PHE A 107 -15.67 3.45 -16.36
CA PHE A 107 -15.98 2.18 -16.93
C PHE A 107 -16.81 1.30 -16.04
N LEU A 108 -16.64 -0.01 -16.15
CA LEU A 108 -17.35 -1.05 -15.43
C LEU A 108 -16.70 -1.34 -14.08
N VAL A 109 -17.52 -1.72 -13.12
CA VAL A 109 -17.18 -1.89 -11.70
C VAL A 109 -16.07 -2.92 -11.43
N LEU A 110 -15.80 -3.78 -12.39
CA LEU A 110 -14.89 -4.91 -12.23
C LEU A 110 -13.44 -4.51 -11.89
N ALA A 111 -13.01 -3.31 -12.29
CA ALA A 111 -11.63 -2.87 -12.10
C ALA A 111 -11.22 -2.73 -10.63
N ALA A 112 -12.15 -2.37 -9.75
CA ALA A 112 -11.85 -2.24 -8.32
C ALA A 112 -11.42 -3.58 -7.71
N ALA A 113 -12.10 -4.66 -8.07
CA ALA A 113 -11.77 -5.99 -7.58
C ALA A 113 -10.41 -6.45 -8.11
N ILE A 114 -10.09 -6.12 -9.35
CA ILE A 114 -8.80 -6.47 -9.97
C ILE A 114 -7.64 -5.78 -9.26
N CYS A 115 -7.80 -4.50 -8.94
CA CYS A 115 -6.75 -3.76 -8.23
C CYS A 115 -6.41 -4.42 -6.89
N CYS A 116 -7.41 -4.78 -6.11
CA CYS A 116 -7.20 -5.44 -4.82
C CYS A 116 -6.53 -6.81 -4.98
N ALA A 117 -6.92 -7.58 -5.98
CA ALA A 117 -6.35 -8.90 -6.21
C ALA A 117 -4.87 -8.85 -6.60
N ASN A 118 -4.47 -7.85 -7.36
CA ASN A 118 -3.09 -7.75 -7.84
C ASN A 118 -2.11 -7.20 -6.82
N MET A 119 -2.59 -6.63 -5.72
CA MET A 119 -1.73 -6.09 -4.67
C MET A 119 -1.49 -7.10 -3.54
N GLU A 120 -2.12 -8.23 -3.60
CA GLU A 120 -1.86 -9.32 -2.67
C GLU A 120 -0.75 -10.25 -3.22
#